data_aef933f30e5db19aebe6cd85c7f2b769
#
_entry.id   aef933f30e5db19aebe6cd85c7f2b769
#
_cell.length_a   1.000
_cell.length_b   1.000
_cell.length_c   1.000
_cell.angle_alpha   90.00
_cell.angle_beta   90.00
_cell.angle_gamma   90.00
#
_symmetry.space_group_name_H-M   'P 1'
#
loop_
_entity.id
_entity.type
_entity.pdbx_description
1 polymer ?
#
loop_
_entity_poly.entity_id
_entity_poly.type
_entity_poly.pdbx_seq_one_letter_code
_entity_poly.pdbx_strand_id
1 'polypeptide(L)'
;MRARRAVVLAAVASLGAGLLAGCADDGGNGSGSSGGGDGKTVIKLGLFGTFGFKEAGLYAEYEKLHPNIKIQENVTERNENYYPALVNHLTTNSGLMDIQGVEVGNIAEVVATQAGKLEDLSKAPGVKKDDYLDWKWQQATTKDGQTIGLGTDVGPMAICYRKDLFEKAGLPTDREELAKRWSGDWQKLIDLGQEYKKKAPKGTTFMDSPGGLMSAIISSEKVRYYDESGKVIYKDNPVVKDSFMMTAKAAEDGLVGAQTQFQPAWDTTIANGKFAAMSCPPWMLGYIESKSKPEAQGKWDVAPAPKSGNWGGSFLSVPKSGKHVKEATELAAWLTAPEQQAKLFEKRGSFPSTPSAYDTPAVQNAKNKMTGDAPIGKIFAEAAKTSPVQVIGPKDQIIGSALNDNGLVLVTKGKSPEEAWNTAVKTIDNNLDK
;
A
#
# COMPACT_ATOMS: atom_id res chain seq x y z
N MET A 1 -50.08 6.61 36.27
CA MET A 1 -50.82 7.80 35.82
C MET A 1 -50.47 8.10 34.38
N ARG A 2 -51.48 8.22 33.55
CA ARG A 2 -51.43 8.45 32.10
C ARG A 2 -51.06 9.91 31.77
N ALA A 3 -50.28 10.15 30.70
CA ALA A 3 -50.55 11.27 29.80
C ALA A 3 -49.90 11.01 28.43
N ARG A 4 -50.76 10.82 27.45
CA ARG A 4 -50.52 10.89 26.00
C ARG A 4 -50.63 12.34 25.55
N ARG A 5 -49.89 12.74 24.53
CA ARG A 5 -50.25 13.78 23.52
C ARG A 5 -49.24 13.63 22.38
N ALA A 6 -49.60 13.20 21.23
CA ALA A 6 -50.49 13.66 20.17
C ALA A 6 -49.75 14.51 19.11
N VAL A 7 -49.78 13.97 17.91
CA VAL A 7 -49.37 14.35 16.55
C VAL A 7 -49.89 15.74 16.14
N VAL A 8 -49.09 16.48 15.34
CA VAL A 8 -49.61 17.40 14.33
C VAL A 8 -48.81 17.27 13.04
N LEU A 9 -49.47 16.79 12.00
CA LEU A 9 -49.14 16.94 10.58
C LEU A 9 -49.57 18.34 10.10
N ALA A 10 -48.76 19.02 9.30
CA ALA A 10 -49.21 20.08 8.44
C ALA A 10 -48.63 19.90 7.04
N ALA A 11 -49.54 19.54 6.13
CA ALA A 11 -49.30 19.56 4.67
C ALA A 11 -49.68 20.95 4.15
N VAL A 12 -48.84 21.52 3.30
CA VAL A 12 -49.25 22.67 2.45
C VAL A 12 -48.88 22.31 1.00
N ALA A 13 -49.95 22.14 0.23
CA ALA A 13 -49.91 22.10 -1.22
C ALA A 13 -50.14 23.51 -1.76
N SER A 14 -49.38 23.94 -2.75
CA SER A 14 -49.77 25.05 -3.60
C SER A 14 -49.44 24.74 -5.07
N LEU A 15 -50.51 24.66 -5.83
CA LEU A 15 -50.56 24.63 -7.30
C LEU A 15 -50.19 26.00 -7.87
N GLY A 16 -49.54 26.01 -9.01
CA GLY A 16 -49.43 27.18 -9.88
C GLY A 16 -49.13 26.74 -11.31
N ALA A 17 -50.14 26.76 -12.16
CA ALA A 17 -50.11 26.40 -13.56
C ALA A 17 -49.84 27.60 -14.48
N GLY A 18 -49.33 27.32 -15.68
CA GLY A 18 -49.38 28.15 -16.89
C GLY A 18 -48.00 28.60 -17.38
N LEU A 19 -47.59 28.50 -18.62
CA LEU A 19 -48.24 28.54 -19.95
C LEU A 19 -47.36 27.91 -21.00
N LEU A 20 -47.97 27.16 -21.94
CA LEU A 20 -47.43 26.69 -23.17
C LEU A 20 -47.29 27.85 -24.19
N ALA A 21 -46.15 27.91 -24.87
CA ALA A 21 -46.09 28.44 -26.23
C ALA A 21 -45.07 27.64 -27.02
N GLY A 22 -45.55 26.90 -27.98
CA GLY A 22 -44.75 26.15 -28.96
C GLY A 22 -44.36 27.03 -30.12
N CYS A 23 -43.29 26.59 -30.79
CA CYS A 23 -43.16 26.64 -32.25
C CYS A 23 -42.16 25.56 -32.67
N ALA A 24 -42.58 24.72 -33.58
CA ALA A 24 -41.79 23.77 -34.36
C ALA A 24 -40.93 24.53 -35.36
N ASP A 25 -39.72 24.06 -35.65
CA ASP A 25 -39.41 23.45 -36.94
C ASP A 25 -37.90 23.09 -37.07
N ASP A 26 -37.71 22.00 -37.66
CA ASP A 26 -36.75 21.54 -38.63
C ASP A 26 -35.36 21.04 -38.23
N GLY A 27 -35.11 19.92 -38.80
CA GLY A 27 -34.07 18.92 -38.82
C GLY A 27 -32.59 19.36 -38.72
N GLY A 28 -31.85 18.62 -37.92
CA GLY A 28 -30.41 18.68 -37.87
C GLY A 28 -29.80 17.60 -36.97
N ASN A 29 -29.41 16.51 -37.63
CA ASN A 29 -28.60 15.44 -37.03
C ASN A 29 -27.32 16.02 -36.40
N GLY A 30 -27.21 16.02 -35.07
CA GLY A 30 -26.06 16.51 -34.34
C GLY A 30 -25.83 15.74 -33.05
N SER A 31 -24.89 14.81 -33.12
CA SER A 31 -24.34 14.13 -31.95
C SER A 31 -23.96 15.13 -30.84
N GLY A 32 -24.74 15.17 -29.76
CA GLY A 32 -24.47 16.01 -28.62
C GLY A 32 -23.25 15.53 -27.84
N SER A 33 -22.09 16.07 -28.15
CA SER A 33 -20.89 16.06 -27.30
C SER A 33 -21.08 17.13 -26.21
N SER A 34 -21.49 16.74 -25.02
CA SER A 34 -21.41 17.57 -23.84
C SER A 34 -19.98 17.56 -23.29
N GLY A 35 -19.14 18.45 -23.79
CA GLY A 35 -17.78 18.65 -23.32
C GLY A 35 -17.46 20.14 -23.34
N GLY A 36 -17.88 20.88 -22.32
CA GLY A 36 -17.34 22.19 -22.04
C GLY A 36 -16.00 22.02 -21.34
N GLY A 37 -14.92 22.09 -22.08
CA GLY A 37 -13.55 22.08 -21.58
C GLY A 37 -12.59 22.34 -22.73
N ASP A 38 -11.45 22.91 -22.46
CA ASP A 38 -10.34 23.39 -23.32
C ASP A 38 -9.89 22.47 -24.50
N GLY A 39 -10.70 21.58 -25.02
CA GLY A 39 -10.36 20.67 -26.13
C GLY A 39 -9.33 19.59 -25.75
N LYS A 40 -9.00 19.44 -24.46
CA LYS A 40 -8.00 18.49 -23.98
C LYS A 40 -8.59 17.11 -23.70
N THR A 41 -7.82 16.08 -23.98
CA THR A 41 -8.13 14.70 -23.57
C THR A 41 -7.88 14.56 -22.07
N VAL A 42 -8.89 14.16 -21.30
CA VAL A 42 -8.77 13.94 -19.84
C VAL A 42 -8.51 12.47 -19.59
N ILE A 43 -7.33 12.15 -19.06
CA ILE A 43 -6.95 10.80 -18.60
C ILE A 43 -7.20 10.69 -17.11
N LYS A 44 -8.01 9.72 -16.71
CA LYS A 44 -8.40 9.49 -15.32
C LYS A 44 -7.66 8.30 -14.72
N LEU A 45 -7.09 8.48 -13.54
CA LEU A 45 -6.48 7.40 -12.77
C LEU A 45 -7.39 7.03 -11.60
N GLY A 46 -7.68 5.74 -11.42
CA GLY A 46 -8.28 5.18 -10.21
C GLY A 46 -7.17 4.63 -9.31
N LEU A 47 -6.97 5.21 -8.15
CA LEU A 47 -5.87 4.88 -7.24
C LEU A 47 -6.38 4.63 -5.82
N PHE A 48 -5.54 4.01 -5.00
CA PHE A 48 -5.77 3.87 -3.56
C PHE A 48 -4.60 4.46 -2.76
N GLY A 49 -4.85 4.86 -1.51
CA GLY A 49 -3.81 5.40 -0.63
C GLY A 49 -3.11 6.61 -1.25
N THR A 50 -1.79 6.60 -1.24
CA THR A 50 -0.98 7.72 -1.75
C THR A 50 0.09 7.21 -2.71
N PHE A 51 -0.16 7.28 -4.01
CA PHE A 51 0.87 7.03 -5.03
C PHE A 51 1.86 8.19 -5.12
N GLY A 52 1.40 9.41 -4.94
CA GLY A 52 2.27 10.60 -4.84
C GLY A 52 2.70 11.22 -6.16
N PHE A 53 2.19 10.77 -7.30
CA PHE A 53 2.55 11.29 -8.62
C PHE A 53 2.27 12.80 -8.76
N LYS A 54 1.11 13.24 -8.26
CA LYS A 54 0.70 14.65 -8.27
C LYS A 54 1.62 15.51 -7.41
N GLU A 55 1.86 15.07 -6.17
CA GLU A 55 2.71 15.77 -5.20
C GLU A 55 4.19 15.80 -5.62
N ALA A 56 4.65 14.78 -6.35
CA ALA A 56 5.98 14.78 -6.97
C ALA A 56 6.08 15.69 -8.20
N GLY A 57 4.95 16.29 -8.65
CA GLY A 57 4.90 17.18 -9.81
C GLY A 57 4.87 16.45 -11.17
N LEU A 58 4.78 15.12 -11.18
CA LEU A 58 4.87 14.33 -12.41
C LEU A 58 3.69 14.58 -13.36
N TYR A 59 2.48 14.80 -12.83
CA TYR A 59 1.35 15.16 -13.70
C TYR A 59 1.56 16.49 -14.43
N ALA A 60 2.04 17.51 -13.71
CA ALA A 60 2.32 18.81 -14.31
C ALA A 60 3.46 18.74 -15.34
N GLU A 61 4.47 17.89 -15.11
CA GLU A 61 5.56 17.64 -16.04
C GLU A 61 5.04 16.96 -17.31
N TYR A 62 4.22 15.90 -17.18
CA TYR A 62 3.63 15.20 -18.32
C TYR A 62 2.69 16.12 -19.13
N GLU A 63 1.81 16.87 -18.47
CA GLU A 63 0.90 17.81 -19.11
C GLU A 63 1.66 18.93 -19.88
N LYS A 64 2.84 19.32 -19.42
CA LYS A 64 3.72 20.26 -20.14
C LYS A 64 4.32 19.65 -21.41
N LEU A 65 4.69 18.36 -21.36
CA LEU A 65 5.19 17.60 -22.52
C LEU A 65 4.06 17.27 -23.50
N HIS A 66 2.82 17.12 -23.03
CA HIS A 66 1.63 16.77 -23.78
C HIS A 66 0.50 17.80 -23.55
N PRO A 67 0.55 19.00 -24.17
CA PRO A 67 -0.36 20.11 -23.87
C PRO A 67 -1.85 19.82 -24.13
N ASN A 68 -2.15 18.79 -24.95
CA ASN A 68 -3.49 18.30 -25.23
C ASN A 68 -4.02 17.29 -24.19
N ILE A 69 -3.21 16.92 -23.20
CA ILE A 69 -3.60 16.00 -22.12
C ILE A 69 -3.89 16.77 -20.84
N LYS A 70 -4.90 16.32 -20.11
CA LYS A 70 -5.17 16.68 -18.71
C LYS A 70 -5.28 15.43 -17.86
N ILE A 71 -4.63 15.41 -16.70
CA ILE A 71 -4.62 14.25 -15.82
C ILE A 71 -5.50 14.52 -14.61
N GLN A 72 -6.35 13.55 -14.25
CA GLN A 72 -7.19 13.56 -13.05
C GLN A 72 -7.03 12.26 -12.29
N GLU A 73 -6.80 12.34 -10.99
CA GLU A 73 -6.79 11.15 -10.13
C GLU A 73 -8.05 11.10 -9.26
N ASN A 74 -8.59 9.89 -9.12
CA ASN A 74 -9.65 9.53 -8.17
C ASN A 74 -9.04 8.57 -7.16
N VAL A 75 -8.88 9.05 -5.94
CA VAL A 75 -8.22 8.30 -4.85
C VAL A 75 -9.25 7.77 -3.88
N THR A 76 -9.23 6.47 -3.64
CA THR A 76 -9.89 5.85 -2.49
C THR A 76 -8.85 5.69 -1.38
N GLU A 77 -9.12 6.21 -0.19
CA GLU A 77 -8.11 6.27 0.88
C GLU A 77 -7.49 4.91 1.21
N ARG A 78 -8.26 3.82 1.07
CA ARG A 78 -7.86 2.47 1.51
C ARG A 78 -8.10 1.42 0.45
N ASN A 79 -7.10 0.54 0.26
CA ASN A 79 -7.19 -0.54 -0.72
C ASN A 79 -8.35 -1.51 -0.44
N GLU A 80 -8.69 -1.77 0.83
CA GLU A 80 -9.81 -2.64 1.21
C GLU A 80 -11.17 -2.14 0.69
N ASN A 81 -11.30 -0.83 0.48
CA ASN A 81 -12.49 -0.23 -0.12
C ASN A 81 -12.37 -0.11 -1.65
N TYR A 82 -11.16 0.11 -2.14
CA TYR A 82 -10.89 0.29 -3.56
C TYR A 82 -10.96 -1.02 -4.35
N TYR A 83 -10.29 -2.06 -3.87
CA TYR A 83 -10.09 -3.29 -4.63
C TYR A 83 -11.38 -4.04 -4.96
N PRO A 84 -12.35 -4.23 -4.03
CA PRO A 84 -13.64 -4.86 -4.38
C PRO A 84 -14.42 -4.10 -5.45
N ALA A 85 -14.35 -2.75 -5.44
CA ALA A 85 -14.97 -1.93 -6.48
C ALA A 85 -14.25 -2.10 -7.81
N LEU A 86 -12.91 -2.15 -7.84
CA LEU A 86 -12.11 -2.41 -9.04
C LEU A 86 -12.48 -3.75 -9.67
N VAL A 87 -12.55 -4.83 -8.89
CA VAL A 87 -12.92 -6.17 -9.39
C VAL A 87 -14.33 -6.16 -10.01
N ASN A 88 -15.30 -5.50 -9.34
CA ASN A 88 -16.64 -5.34 -9.87
C ASN A 88 -16.65 -4.55 -11.19
N HIS A 89 -15.92 -3.45 -11.26
CA HIS A 89 -15.81 -2.62 -12.46
C HIS A 89 -15.14 -3.38 -13.61
N LEU A 90 -14.09 -4.15 -13.35
CA LEU A 90 -13.45 -5.02 -14.34
C LEU A 90 -14.41 -6.09 -14.83
N THR A 91 -15.17 -6.73 -13.93
CA THR A 91 -16.14 -7.78 -14.30
C THR A 91 -17.25 -7.24 -15.18
N THR A 92 -17.79 -6.08 -14.85
CA THR A 92 -18.93 -5.46 -15.55
C THR A 92 -18.52 -4.57 -16.74
N ASN A 93 -17.22 -4.31 -16.93
CA ASN A 93 -16.70 -3.31 -17.88
C ASN A 93 -17.33 -1.91 -17.70
N SER A 94 -17.65 -1.52 -16.47
CA SER A 94 -18.34 -0.26 -16.18
C SER A 94 -17.72 0.43 -14.95
N GLY A 95 -17.58 1.75 -14.98
CA GLY A 95 -17.02 2.53 -13.88
C GLY A 95 -15.50 2.54 -13.81
N LEU A 96 -14.80 1.95 -14.77
CA LEU A 96 -13.34 1.95 -14.84
C LEU A 96 -12.81 3.34 -15.20
N MET A 97 -11.70 3.72 -14.56
CA MET A 97 -10.85 4.83 -14.99
C MET A 97 -9.90 4.35 -16.10
N ASP A 98 -9.28 5.28 -16.83
CA ASP A 98 -8.38 4.96 -17.94
C ASP A 98 -7.12 4.20 -17.48
N ILE A 99 -6.63 4.49 -16.25
CA ILE A 99 -5.55 3.77 -15.58
C ILE A 99 -6.04 3.31 -14.21
N GLN A 100 -5.67 2.11 -13.78
CA GLN A 100 -6.02 1.54 -12.49
C GLN A 100 -4.77 1.16 -11.69
N GLY A 101 -4.69 1.60 -10.44
CA GLY A 101 -3.72 1.12 -9.49
C GLY A 101 -4.08 -0.29 -8.99
N VAL A 102 -3.09 -1.19 -8.93
CA VAL A 102 -3.26 -2.54 -8.37
C VAL A 102 -2.18 -2.79 -7.33
N GLU A 103 -2.57 -3.17 -6.13
CA GLU A 103 -1.66 -3.48 -5.02
C GLU A 103 -1.03 -4.87 -5.21
N VAL A 104 0.20 -5.08 -4.74
CA VAL A 104 0.96 -6.33 -4.92
C VAL A 104 0.24 -7.56 -4.35
N GLY A 105 -0.49 -7.44 -3.23
CA GLY A 105 -1.27 -8.53 -2.66
C GLY A 105 -2.49 -8.93 -3.49
N ASN A 106 -2.89 -8.08 -4.44
CA ASN A 106 -4.04 -8.30 -5.32
C ASN A 106 -3.65 -8.66 -6.76
N ILE A 107 -2.40 -8.35 -7.18
CA ILE A 107 -2.00 -8.52 -8.59
C ILE A 107 -2.13 -9.96 -9.07
N ALA A 108 -1.81 -10.94 -8.24
CA ALA A 108 -1.90 -12.35 -8.61
C ALA A 108 -3.36 -12.79 -8.89
N GLU A 109 -4.34 -12.26 -8.15
CA GLU A 109 -5.76 -12.49 -8.42
C GLU A 109 -6.20 -11.81 -9.73
N VAL A 110 -5.76 -10.56 -9.96
CA VAL A 110 -6.06 -9.83 -11.20
C VAL A 110 -5.46 -10.53 -12.41
N VAL A 111 -4.21 -11.01 -12.33
CA VAL A 111 -3.56 -11.84 -13.37
C VAL A 111 -4.36 -13.10 -13.64
N ALA A 112 -4.80 -13.81 -12.60
CA ALA A 112 -5.51 -15.07 -12.74
C ALA A 112 -6.94 -14.92 -13.28
N THR A 113 -7.63 -13.81 -12.96
CA THR A 113 -9.09 -13.70 -13.20
C THR A 113 -9.50 -12.58 -14.15
N GLN A 114 -8.69 -11.54 -14.31
CA GLN A 114 -9.05 -10.31 -15.01
C GLN A 114 -8.09 -9.92 -16.15
N ALA A 115 -7.02 -10.68 -16.40
CA ALA A 115 -6.00 -10.31 -17.38
C ALA A 115 -6.56 -10.03 -18.78
N GLY A 116 -7.57 -10.78 -19.20
CA GLY A 116 -8.25 -10.58 -20.49
C GLY A 116 -8.91 -9.20 -20.68
N LYS A 117 -9.16 -8.47 -19.57
CA LYS A 117 -9.77 -7.13 -19.54
C LYS A 117 -8.75 -5.99 -19.60
N LEU A 118 -7.47 -6.31 -19.44
CA LEU A 118 -6.38 -5.34 -19.33
C LEU A 118 -5.45 -5.40 -20.54
N GLU A 119 -4.83 -4.27 -20.88
CA GLU A 119 -3.86 -4.18 -21.97
C GLU A 119 -2.57 -4.95 -21.65
N ASP A 120 -1.93 -5.46 -22.70
CA ASP A 120 -0.58 -6.00 -22.65
C ASP A 120 0.43 -4.85 -22.69
N LEU A 121 0.86 -4.41 -21.55
CA LEU A 121 1.78 -3.28 -21.38
C LEU A 121 3.23 -3.62 -21.74
N SER A 122 3.57 -4.90 -21.98
CA SER A 122 4.90 -5.29 -22.44
C SER A 122 5.24 -4.70 -23.83
N LYS A 123 4.23 -4.31 -24.58
CA LYS A 123 4.34 -3.72 -25.92
C LYS A 123 4.16 -2.21 -25.94
N ALA A 124 3.99 -1.59 -24.76
CA ALA A 124 3.78 -0.15 -24.65
C ALA A 124 5.03 0.63 -25.11
N PRO A 125 4.86 1.75 -25.81
CA PRO A 125 6.00 2.57 -26.23
C PRO A 125 6.87 2.98 -25.05
N GLY A 126 8.19 2.78 -25.17
CA GLY A 126 9.17 3.13 -24.16
C GLY A 126 9.32 2.12 -23.00
N VAL A 127 8.47 1.12 -22.89
CA VAL A 127 8.56 0.07 -21.89
C VAL A 127 9.65 -0.95 -22.30
N LYS A 128 10.55 -1.24 -21.37
CA LYS A 128 11.54 -2.29 -21.49
C LYS A 128 11.50 -3.16 -20.24
N LYS A 129 11.32 -4.47 -20.40
CA LYS A 129 11.30 -5.41 -19.29
C LYS A 129 12.52 -5.25 -18.39
N ASP A 130 13.70 -5.07 -18.99
CA ASP A 130 14.99 -4.98 -18.29
C ASP A 130 15.15 -3.71 -17.43
N ASP A 131 14.25 -2.72 -17.59
CA ASP A 131 14.20 -1.56 -16.71
C ASP A 131 13.62 -1.90 -15.32
N TYR A 132 12.86 -2.99 -15.20
CA TYR A 132 12.18 -3.39 -13.96
C TYR A 132 12.87 -4.55 -13.28
N LEU A 133 12.70 -4.68 -11.96
CA LEU A 133 13.05 -5.91 -11.25
C LEU A 133 12.32 -7.09 -11.89
N ASP A 134 13.05 -8.14 -12.25
CA ASP A 134 12.50 -9.31 -12.98
C ASP A 134 11.31 -9.93 -12.23
N TRP A 135 11.44 -10.10 -10.91
CA TRP A 135 10.35 -10.64 -10.08
C TRP A 135 9.12 -9.72 -10.02
N LYS A 136 9.32 -8.39 -10.04
CA LYS A 136 8.22 -7.42 -10.05
C LYS A 136 7.46 -7.47 -11.38
N TRP A 137 8.20 -7.58 -12.47
CA TRP A 137 7.62 -7.78 -13.81
C TRP A 137 6.82 -9.08 -13.88
N GLN A 138 7.39 -10.20 -13.40
CA GLN A 138 6.74 -11.51 -13.42
C GLN A 138 5.44 -11.54 -12.60
N GLN A 139 5.35 -10.81 -11.49
CA GLN A 139 4.13 -10.72 -10.68
C GLN A 139 2.91 -10.22 -11.47
N ALA A 140 3.11 -9.35 -12.45
CA ALA A 140 2.04 -8.81 -13.30
C ALA A 140 1.94 -9.51 -14.68
N THR A 141 2.66 -10.61 -14.88
CA THR A 141 2.72 -11.31 -16.17
C THR A 141 1.96 -12.64 -16.09
N THR A 142 1.08 -12.86 -17.06
CA THR A 142 0.33 -14.12 -17.23
C THR A 142 1.22 -15.25 -17.74
N LYS A 143 0.74 -16.49 -17.65
CA LYS A 143 1.50 -17.68 -18.14
C LYS A 143 1.79 -17.66 -19.65
N ASP A 144 0.95 -16.98 -20.43
CA ASP A 144 1.10 -16.77 -21.87
C ASP A 144 1.90 -15.51 -22.24
N GLY A 145 2.49 -14.83 -21.23
CA GLY A 145 3.45 -13.76 -21.41
C GLY A 145 2.85 -12.35 -21.53
N GLN A 146 1.53 -12.16 -21.33
CA GLN A 146 0.92 -10.84 -21.27
C GLN A 146 1.28 -10.15 -19.94
N THR A 147 1.85 -8.95 -19.97
CA THR A 147 2.11 -8.13 -18.79
C THR A 147 1.02 -7.08 -18.59
N ILE A 148 0.18 -7.26 -17.59
CA ILE A 148 -1.03 -6.44 -17.36
C ILE A 148 -0.81 -5.25 -16.43
N GLY A 149 0.39 -5.08 -15.88
CA GLY A 149 0.70 -3.99 -14.96
C GLY A 149 2.17 -3.64 -14.97
N LEU A 150 2.48 -2.35 -14.94
CA LEU A 150 3.84 -1.84 -14.80
C LEU A 150 4.09 -1.48 -13.33
N GLY A 151 5.18 -1.97 -12.76
CA GLY A 151 5.53 -1.72 -11.37
C GLY A 151 5.80 -0.26 -11.09
N THR A 152 5.16 0.30 -10.07
CA THR A 152 5.34 1.70 -9.65
C THR A 152 6.41 1.85 -8.58
N ASP A 153 6.51 0.86 -7.68
CA ASP A 153 7.38 0.86 -6.52
C ASP A 153 7.55 -0.53 -5.94
N VAL A 154 8.42 -0.63 -4.97
CA VAL A 154 8.61 -1.79 -4.10
C VAL A 154 8.73 -1.33 -2.64
N GLY A 155 8.54 -2.26 -1.70
CA GLY A 155 8.59 -2.00 -0.26
C GLY A 155 9.73 -2.75 0.44
N PRO A 156 11.01 -2.52 0.09
CA PRO A 156 12.11 -3.16 0.80
C PRO A 156 12.09 -2.80 2.29
N MET A 157 12.26 -3.81 3.15
CA MET A 157 12.02 -3.69 4.58
C MET A 157 13.21 -3.09 5.32
N ALA A 158 12.90 -2.11 6.18
CA ALA A 158 13.78 -1.59 7.22
C ALA A 158 13.01 -1.47 8.55
N ILE A 159 13.66 -1.00 9.60
CA ILE A 159 13.04 -0.62 10.87
C ILE A 159 13.21 0.88 11.07
N CYS A 160 12.10 1.61 11.15
CA CYS A 160 12.09 2.98 11.63
C CYS A 160 11.98 2.99 13.16
N TYR A 161 12.79 3.81 13.84
CA TYR A 161 12.76 3.90 15.27
C TYR A 161 12.91 5.34 15.78
N ARG A 162 12.37 5.58 16.96
CA ARG A 162 12.44 6.86 17.69
C ARG A 162 13.70 6.91 18.54
N LYS A 163 14.72 7.63 18.07
CA LYS A 163 15.98 7.82 18.80
C LYS A 163 15.74 8.32 20.23
N ASP A 164 14.87 9.29 20.41
CA ASP A 164 14.57 9.88 21.70
C ASP A 164 13.86 8.90 22.67
N LEU A 165 13.10 7.94 22.18
CA LEU A 165 12.47 6.91 23.01
C LEU A 165 13.46 5.78 23.35
N PHE A 166 14.33 5.41 22.39
CA PHE A 166 15.41 4.46 22.62
C PHE A 166 16.38 5.00 23.68
N GLU A 167 16.81 6.25 23.55
CA GLU A 167 17.69 6.93 24.54
C GLU A 167 17.07 6.94 25.95
N LYS A 168 15.77 7.32 26.05
CA LYS A 168 15.05 7.30 27.34
C LYS A 168 14.96 5.92 27.98
N ALA A 169 14.94 4.87 27.15
CA ALA A 169 14.96 3.48 27.60
C ALA A 169 16.38 2.95 27.86
N GLY A 170 17.42 3.76 27.62
CA GLY A 170 18.83 3.37 27.76
C GLY A 170 19.29 2.37 26.70
N LEU A 171 18.65 2.39 25.52
CA LEU A 171 19.03 1.59 24.36
C LEU A 171 19.96 2.39 23.44
N PRO A 172 20.77 1.71 22.62
CA PRO A 172 21.55 2.36 21.57
C PRO A 172 20.66 3.16 20.61
N THR A 173 21.20 4.24 20.08
CA THR A 173 20.51 5.08 19.06
C THR A 173 21.23 5.08 17.73
N ASP A 174 22.42 4.48 17.65
CA ASP A 174 23.18 4.35 16.41
C ASP A 174 22.59 3.23 15.55
N ARG A 175 22.32 3.55 14.28
CA ARG A 175 21.65 2.64 13.33
C ARG A 175 22.48 1.42 12.97
N GLU A 176 23.79 1.55 12.93
CA GLU A 176 24.66 0.42 12.59
C GLU A 176 24.81 -0.54 13.78
N GLU A 177 24.90 0.01 15.01
CA GLU A 177 24.89 -0.80 16.22
C GLU A 177 23.58 -1.59 16.34
N LEU A 178 22.44 -0.94 16.14
CA LEU A 178 21.12 -1.58 16.17
C LEU A 178 21.00 -2.66 15.10
N ALA A 179 21.38 -2.36 13.85
CA ALA A 179 21.37 -3.34 12.77
C ALA A 179 22.21 -4.59 13.10
N LYS A 180 23.38 -4.42 13.72
CA LYS A 180 24.22 -5.54 14.18
C LYS A 180 23.55 -6.35 15.29
N ARG A 181 22.86 -5.67 16.24
CA ARG A 181 22.21 -6.35 17.38
C ARG A 181 21.13 -7.34 16.94
N TRP A 182 20.34 -6.99 15.94
CA TRP A 182 19.24 -7.85 15.49
C TRP A 182 19.49 -8.56 14.15
N SER A 183 20.67 -8.40 13.53
CA SER A 183 20.99 -9.02 12.26
C SER A 183 20.67 -10.51 12.20
N GLY A 184 20.01 -10.92 11.12
CA GLY A 184 19.73 -12.32 10.73
C GLY A 184 18.58 -12.97 11.51
N ASP A 185 18.01 -12.32 12.55
CA ASP A 185 17.02 -12.97 13.40
C ASP A 185 15.99 -11.98 13.97
N TRP A 186 14.72 -12.19 13.66
CA TRP A 186 13.61 -11.38 14.18
C TRP A 186 13.43 -11.50 15.68
N GLN A 187 13.81 -12.66 16.29
CA GLN A 187 13.75 -12.84 17.73
C GLN A 187 14.67 -11.84 18.46
N LYS A 188 15.85 -11.53 17.92
CA LYS A 188 16.76 -10.53 18.50
C LYS A 188 16.14 -9.13 18.55
N LEU A 189 15.33 -8.77 17.54
CA LEU A 189 14.56 -7.51 17.57
C LEU A 189 13.52 -7.53 18.70
N ILE A 190 12.83 -8.66 18.89
CA ILE A 190 11.84 -8.84 19.96
C ILE A 190 12.53 -8.80 21.33
N ASP A 191 13.70 -9.43 21.46
CA ASP A 191 14.51 -9.39 22.70
C ASP A 191 14.93 -7.95 23.06
N LEU A 192 15.29 -7.14 22.07
CA LEU A 192 15.51 -5.70 22.26
C LEU A 192 14.22 -5.00 22.76
N GLY A 193 13.07 -5.44 22.27
CA GLY A 193 11.76 -4.98 22.74
C GLY A 193 11.52 -5.31 24.22
N GLN A 194 11.96 -6.47 24.70
CA GLN A 194 11.91 -6.82 26.13
C GLN A 194 12.84 -5.93 26.97
N GLU A 195 14.02 -5.57 26.44
CA GLU A 195 14.91 -4.61 27.10
C GLU A 195 14.25 -3.21 27.17
N TYR A 196 13.68 -2.74 26.05
CA TYR A 196 12.93 -1.48 25.98
C TYR A 196 11.84 -1.43 27.06
N LYS A 197 11.01 -2.45 27.14
CA LYS A 197 9.88 -2.53 28.08
C LYS A 197 10.28 -2.30 29.52
N LYS A 198 11.47 -2.75 29.94
CA LYS A 198 11.97 -2.60 31.34
C LYS A 198 12.13 -1.13 31.74
N LYS A 199 12.40 -0.24 30.79
CA LYS A 199 12.69 1.19 31.01
C LYS A 199 11.88 2.11 30.13
N ALA A 200 10.87 1.58 29.45
CA ALA A 200 10.04 2.33 28.50
C ALA A 200 9.37 3.54 29.15
N PRO A 201 9.30 4.68 28.48
CA PRO A 201 8.44 5.76 28.90
C PRO A 201 7.00 5.30 29.07
N LYS A 202 6.34 5.75 30.15
CA LYS A 202 4.97 5.33 30.48
C LYS A 202 4.01 5.50 29.29
N GLY A 203 3.29 4.45 28.94
CA GLY A 203 2.29 4.45 27.88
C GLY A 203 2.85 4.38 26.46
N THR A 204 4.10 3.87 26.33
CA THR A 204 4.70 3.53 25.04
C THR A 204 4.94 2.03 24.94
N THR A 205 4.81 1.48 23.70
CA THR A 205 5.18 0.11 23.35
C THR A 205 6.47 0.11 22.53
N PHE A 206 7.07 -1.06 22.33
CA PHE A 206 8.25 -1.17 21.47
C PHE A 206 7.85 -1.05 20.00
N MET A 207 6.98 -1.93 19.50
CA MET A 207 6.47 -1.87 18.12
C MET A 207 5.09 -1.21 18.05
N ASP A 208 4.75 -0.70 16.88
CA ASP A 208 3.51 0.03 16.60
C ASP A 208 2.26 -0.86 16.61
N SER A 209 2.37 -2.06 16.04
CA SER A 209 1.24 -2.98 15.87
C SER A 209 1.67 -4.42 15.65
N PRO A 210 0.83 -5.41 15.96
CA PRO A 210 1.13 -6.81 15.65
C PRO A 210 1.12 -7.06 14.15
N GLY A 211 0.20 -6.45 13.40
CA GLY A 211 0.13 -6.59 11.94
C GLY A 211 1.38 -6.09 11.23
N GLY A 212 1.95 -4.95 11.67
CA GLY A 212 3.20 -4.43 11.14
C GLY A 212 4.39 -5.36 11.41
N LEU A 213 4.49 -5.90 12.62
CA LEU A 213 5.56 -6.86 12.97
C LEU A 213 5.42 -8.16 12.15
N MET A 214 4.20 -8.73 12.06
CA MET A 214 3.94 -9.92 11.26
C MET A 214 4.28 -9.72 9.78
N SER A 215 3.86 -8.58 9.21
CA SER A 215 4.14 -8.26 7.81
C SER A 215 5.64 -8.18 7.54
N ALA A 216 6.42 -7.63 8.48
CA ALA A 216 7.87 -7.58 8.35
C ALA A 216 8.50 -8.97 8.41
N ILE A 217 8.14 -9.79 9.39
CA ILE A 217 8.67 -11.14 9.57
C ILE A 217 8.35 -11.99 8.33
N ILE A 218 7.07 -12.06 7.95
CA ILE A 218 6.65 -12.93 6.84
C ILE A 218 7.13 -12.43 5.47
N SER A 219 7.38 -11.14 5.31
CA SER A 219 7.91 -10.57 4.07
C SER A 219 9.35 -10.99 3.78
N SER A 220 10.09 -11.43 4.80
CA SER A 220 11.46 -11.92 4.64
C SER A 220 11.54 -13.39 4.18
N GLU A 221 10.40 -14.03 3.97
CA GLU A 221 10.31 -15.43 3.57
C GLU A 221 9.85 -15.56 2.12
N LYS A 222 10.52 -16.47 1.34
CA LYS A 222 10.19 -16.71 -0.07
C LYS A 222 8.85 -17.44 -0.22
N VAL A 223 8.67 -18.54 0.52
CA VAL A 223 7.50 -19.41 0.47
C VAL A 223 6.65 -19.17 1.70
N ARG A 224 5.45 -18.65 1.49
CA ARG A 224 4.55 -18.24 2.58
C ARG A 224 3.23 -19.00 2.52
N TYR A 225 2.24 -18.41 1.88
CA TYR A 225 0.88 -18.92 1.80
C TYR A 225 0.67 -19.90 0.64
N TYR A 226 1.55 -19.84 -0.36
CA TYR A 226 1.57 -20.68 -1.55
C TYR A 226 2.94 -21.31 -1.74
N ASP A 227 2.96 -22.55 -2.26
CA ASP A 227 4.17 -23.16 -2.79
C ASP A 227 4.45 -22.70 -4.24
N GLU A 228 5.59 -23.07 -4.77
CA GLU A 228 5.99 -22.71 -6.14
C GLU A 228 5.10 -23.30 -7.24
N SER A 229 4.27 -24.32 -6.91
CA SER A 229 3.27 -24.88 -7.83
C SER A 229 1.96 -24.07 -7.85
N GLY A 230 1.79 -23.13 -6.93
CA GLY A 230 0.56 -22.34 -6.75
C GLY A 230 -0.47 -23.01 -5.83
N LYS A 231 -0.10 -24.07 -5.10
CA LYS A 231 -0.94 -24.69 -4.09
C LYS A 231 -0.96 -23.85 -2.81
N VAL A 232 -2.13 -23.67 -2.22
CA VAL A 232 -2.29 -23.03 -0.90
C VAL A 232 -1.72 -23.95 0.18
N ILE A 233 -0.76 -23.45 0.97
CA ILE A 233 -0.05 -24.21 2.00
C ILE A 233 0.02 -23.49 3.35
N TYR A 234 -0.67 -22.37 3.55
CA TYR A 234 -0.49 -21.51 4.73
C TYR A 234 -0.67 -22.25 6.08
N LYS A 235 -1.50 -23.28 6.14
CA LYS A 235 -1.70 -24.11 7.35
C LYS A 235 -0.54 -25.07 7.60
N ASP A 236 -0.01 -25.64 6.51
CA ASP A 236 0.99 -26.70 6.55
C ASP A 236 2.42 -26.15 6.52
N ASN A 237 2.56 -24.87 6.22
CA ASN A 237 3.85 -24.21 6.22
C ASN A 237 4.20 -23.71 7.63
N PRO A 238 5.20 -24.32 8.30
CA PRO A 238 5.57 -23.93 9.67
C PRO A 238 6.01 -22.46 9.75
N VAL A 239 6.60 -21.90 8.69
CA VAL A 239 7.03 -20.51 8.64
C VAL A 239 5.88 -19.56 8.93
N VAL A 240 4.67 -19.84 8.44
CA VAL A 240 3.50 -18.97 8.67
C VAL A 240 3.04 -19.03 10.12
N LYS A 241 2.93 -20.25 10.68
CA LYS A 241 2.53 -20.43 12.08
C LYS A 241 3.59 -19.89 13.04
N ASP A 242 4.88 -20.13 12.79
CA ASP A 242 5.97 -19.67 13.64
C ASP A 242 6.05 -18.13 13.63
N SER A 243 5.92 -17.49 12.47
CA SER A 243 5.85 -16.03 12.36
C SER A 243 4.65 -15.45 13.11
N PHE A 244 3.49 -16.10 13.00
CA PHE A 244 2.29 -15.71 13.74
C PHE A 244 2.49 -15.84 15.24
N MET A 245 2.99 -17.00 15.73
CA MET A 245 3.20 -17.26 17.15
C MET A 245 4.27 -16.33 17.77
N MET A 246 5.35 -16.05 17.03
CA MET A 246 6.37 -15.09 17.45
C MET A 246 5.75 -13.69 17.63
N THR A 247 4.95 -13.23 16.68
CA THR A 247 4.25 -11.94 16.77
C THR A 247 3.19 -11.93 17.87
N ALA A 248 2.40 -13.00 17.97
CA ALA A 248 1.38 -13.14 19.01
C ALA A 248 1.99 -13.13 20.41
N LYS A 249 3.15 -13.78 20.60
CA LYS A 249 3.87 -13.75 21.86
C LYS A 249 4.37 -12.34 22.20
N ALA A 250 4.89 -11.61 21.21
CA ALA A 250 5.29 -10.21 21.42
C ALA A 250 4.08 -9.32 21.80
N ALA A 251 2.89 -9.61 21.25
CA ALA A 251 1.64 -8.92 21.61
C ALA A 251 1.18 -9.28 23.02
N GLU A 252 1.16 -10.56 23.38
CA GLU A 252 0.84 -11.05 24.73
C GLU A 252 1.77 -10.46 25.78
N ASP A 253 3.06 -10.34 25.46
CA ASP A 253 4.06 -9.71 26.31
C ASP A 253 3.93 -8.17 26.37
N GLY A 254 2.97 -7.57 25.67
CA GLY A 254 2.74 -6.12 25.67
C GLY A 254 3.85 -5.30 24.99
N LEU A 255 4.59 -5.89 24.07
CA LEU A 255 5.64 -5.22 23.31
C LEU A 255 5.08 -4.42 22.12
N VAL A 256 3.87 -4.73 21.68
CA VAL A 256 3.25 -4.12 20.48
C VAL A 256 2.02 -3.30 20.85
N GLY A 257 1.75 -2.24 20.09
CA GLY A 257 0.53 -1.45 20.21
C GLY A 257 -0.70 -2.24 19.79
N ALA A 258 -1.87 -1.89 20.35
CA ALA A 258 -3.12 -2.62 20.13
C ALA A 258 -3.92 -2.14 18.90
N GLN A 259 -3.42 -1.13 18.19
CA GLN A 259 -4.16 -0.51 17.09
C GLN A 259 -3.86 -1.20 15.76
N THR A 260 -4.91 -1.45 14.97
CA THR A 260 -4.76 -1.89 13.58
C THR A 260 -4.18 -0.75 12.75
N GLN A 261 -3.13 -1.06 11.97
CA GLN A 261 -2.48 -0.08 11.09
C GLN A 261 -3.46 0.56 10.10
N PHE A 262 -3.15 1.76 9.69
CA PHE A 262 -3.90 2.56 8.71
C PHE A 262 -5.33 2.94 9.16
N GLN A 263 -5.66 2.78 10.45
CA GLN A 263 -6.88 3.27 11.05
C GLN A 263 -6.63 4.61 11.78
N PRO A 264 -7.64 5.49 11.94
CA PRO A 264 -7.46 6.77 12.63
C PRO A 264 -6.89 6.66 14.05
N ALA A 265 -7.22 5.56 14.75
CA ALA A 265 -6.66 5.28 16.08
C ALA A 265 -5.15 5.03 16.02
N TRP A 266 -4.66 4.31 15.01
CA TRP A 266 -3.24 4.08 14.80
C TRP A 266 -2.51 5.37 14.40
N ASP A 267 -3.08 6.18 13.50
CA ASP A 267 -2.54 7.51 13.15
C ASP A 267 -2.30 8.36 14.39
N THR A 268 -3.24 8.31 15.34
CA THR A 268 -3.13 9.00 16.64
C THR A 268 -1.95 8.49 17.46
N THR A 269 -1.56 7.20 17.35
CA THR A 269 -0.39 6.67 18.04
C THR A 269 0.92 7.21 17.48
N ILE A 270 1.03 7.37 16.16
CA ILE A 270 2.17 8.04 15.52
C ILE A 270 2.28 9.49 16.00
N ALA A 271 1.16 10.24 15.89
CA ALA A 271 1.10 11.65 16.28
C ALA A 271 1.54 11.91 17.73
N ASN A 272 1.25 10.97 18.63
CA ASN A 272 1.52 11.10 20.05
C ASN A 272 2.76 10.30 20.52
N GLY A 273 3.55 9.72 19.61
CA GLY A 273 4.77 8.97 19.93
C GLY A 273 4.52 7.80 20.89
N LYS A 274 3.51 6.98 20.63
CA LYS A 274 3.08 5.89 21.52
C LYS A 274 3.85 4.59 21.33
N PHE A 275 4.78 4.53 20.41
CA PHE A 275 5.65 3.39 20.16
C PHE A 275 7.05 3.84 19.76
N ALA A 276 8.03 2.98 19.96
CA ALA A 276 9.44 3.28 19.77
C ALA A 276 9.99 2.83 18.41
N ALA A 277 9.42 1.80 17.78
CA ALA A 277 9.85 1.27 16.49
C ALA A 277 8.65 0.78 15.67
N MET A 278 8.86 0.67 14.38
CA MET A 278 7.89 0.08 13.45
C MET A 278 8.56 -0.51 12.23
N SER A 279 7.90 -1.48 11.63
CA SER A 279 8.27 -2.00 10.30
C SER A 279 8.13 -0.90 9.27
N CYS A 280 9.18 -0.68 8.49
CA CYS A 280 9.34 0.56 7.74
C CYS A 280 9.80 0.31 6.30
N PRO A 281 8.92 -0.13 5.41
CA PRO A 281 9.19 0.04 3.98
C PRO A 281 9.24 1.53 3.62
N PRO A 282 9.87 1.92 2.52
CA PRO A 282 10.14 3.32 2.18
C PRO A 282 8.91 4.24 2.19
N TRP A 283 7.79 3.75 1.67
CA TRP A 283 6.52 4.47 1.66
C TRP A 283 5.96 4.79 3.06
N MET A 284 6.38 4.03 4.09
CA MET A 284 6.00 4.29 5.49
C MET A 284 6.58 5.63 5.99
N LEU A 285 7.70 6.09 5.44
CA LEU A 285 8.25 7.41 5.77
C LEU A 285 7.28 8.54 5.45
N GLY A 286 6.52 8.41 4.36
CA GLY A 286 5.45 9.35 4.02
C GLY A 286 4.31 9.35 5.04
N TYR A 287 3.94 8.19 5.60
CA TYR A 287 2.98 8.09 6.69
C TYR A 287 3.51 8.73 7.97
N ILE A 288 4.73 8.39 8.37
CA ILE A 288 5.39 9.01 9.53
C ILE A 288 5.38 10.54 9.39
N GLU A 289 5.75 11.04 8.21
CA GLU A 289 5.78 12.48 7.95
C GLU A 289 4.38 13.12 8.04
N SER A 290 3.37 12.51 7.42
CA SER A 290 2.02 13.06 7.34
C SER A 290 1.25 12.99 8.66
N LYS A 291 1.57 12.00 9.52
CA LYS A 291 0.84 11.75 10.77
C LYS A 291 1.59 12.23 12.01
N SER A 292 2.89 12.49 11.92
CA SER A 292 3.68 13.00 13.06
C SER A 292 3.42 14.48 13.30
N LYS A 293 3.51 14.88 14.56
CA LYS A 293 3.56 16.30 14.94
C LYS A 293 4.91 16.90 14.57
N PRO A 294 4.99 18.23 14.37
CA PRO A 294 6.24 18.92 14.02
C PRO A 294 7.41 18.63 14.98
N GLU A 295 7.14 18.42 16.26
CA GLU A 295 8.12 18.15 17.28
C GLU A 295 8.82 16.79 17.13
N ALA A 296 8.29 15.89 16.29
CA ALA A 296 8.90 14.60 15.98
C ALA A 296 9.92 14.66 14.84
N GLN A 297 10.06 15.83 14.19
CA GLN A 297 11.04 16.03 13.12
C GLN A 297 12.45 15.76 13.62
N GLY A 298 13.22 14.96 12.87
CA GLY A 298 14.58 14.56 13.22
C GLY A 298 14.72 13.59 14.40
N LYS A 299 13.60 13.15 15.01
CA LYS A 299 13.62 12.18 16.12
C LYS A 299 13.54 10.73 15.67
N TRP A 300 13.19 10.50 14.43
CA TRP A 300 13.21 9.17 13.83
C TRP A 300 14.57 8.86 13.22
N ASP A 301 14.88 7.59 13.09
CA ASP A 301 15.97 7.09 12.27
C ASP A 301 15.56 5.79 11.58
N VAL A 302 16.38 5.29 10.65
CA VAL A 302 16.14 4.07 9.90
C VAL A 302 17.35 3.16 10.02
N ALA A 303 17.12 1.91 10.40
CA ALA A 303 18.14 0.87 10.42
C ALA A 303 17.71 -0.31 9.53
N PRO A 304 18.67 -1.05 8.91
CA PRO A 304 18.36 -2.30 8.23
C PRO A 304 17.53 -3.24 9.11
N ALA A 305 16.54 -3.92 8.52
CA ALA A 305 15.76 -4.93 9.23
C ALA A 305 16.60 -6.16 9.59
N PRO A 306 16.16 -7.01 10.53
CA PRO A 306 16.83 -8.27 10.86
C PRO A 306 17.09 -9.15 9.64
N LYS A 307 16.13 -9.27 8.75
CA LYS A 307 16.23 -9.89 7.44
C LYS A 307 15.55 -8.99 6.41
N SER A 308 16.11 -8.92 5.21
CA SER A 308 15.47 -8.20 4.11
C SER A 308 14.18 -8.87 3.68
N GLY A 309 13.20 -8.06 3.28
CA GLY A 309 11.91 -8.51 2.78
C GLY A 309 11.28 -7.42 1.92
N ASN A 310 10.19 -7.77 1.25
CA ASN A 310 9.40 -6.80 0.50
C ASN A 310 7.96 -6.78 1.01
N TRP A 311 7.51 -5.63 1.52
CA TRP A 311 6.13 -5.41 1.91
C TRP A 311 5.55 -4.22 1.15
N GLY A 312 4.57 -4.53 0.29
CA GLY A 312 3.91 -3.54 -0.55
C GLY A 312 4.55 -3.38 -1.93
N GLY A 313 4.18 -2.30 -2.55
CA GLY A 313 4.42 -1.99 -3.94
C GLY A 313 3.17 -2.17 -4.80
N SER A 314 3.08 -1.40 -5.86
CA SER A 314 1.88 -1.34 -6.69
C SER A 314 2.21 -1.43 -8.18
N PHE A 315 1.16 -1.45 -8.98
CA PHE A 315 1.23 -1.49 -10.45
C PHE A 315 0.23 -0.50 -11.03
N LEU A 316 0.51 0.00 -12.21
CA LEU A 316 -0.49 0.66 -13.07
C LEU A 316 -0.93 -0.29 -14.18
N SER A 317 -2.23 -0.47 -14.30
CA SER A 317 -2.88 -1.30 -15.33
C SER A 317 -3.82 -0.44 -16.17
N VAL A 318 -4.00 -0.80 -17.43
CA VAL A 318 -4.86 -0.06 -18.39
C VAL A 318 -6.00 -0.98 -18.84
N PRO A 319 -7.28 -0.64 -18.56
CA PRO A 319 -8.42 -1.40 -19.04
C PRO A 319 -8.60 -1.26 -20.56
N LYS A 320 -8.83 -2.38 -21.26
CA LYS A 320 -9.11 -2.42 -22.71
C LYS A 320 -10.39 -1.68 -23.10
N SER A 321 -11.35 -1.57 -22.19
CA SER A 321 -12.63 -0.89 -22.42
C SER A 321 -12.55 0.64 -22.27
N GLY A 322 -11.38 1.20 -21.96
CA GLY A 322 -11.15 2.64 -21.84
C GLY A 322 -11.37 3.39 -23.17
N LYS A 323 -11.71 4.68 -23.05
CA LYS A 323 -11.87 5.55 -24.24
C LYS A 323 -10.53 6.09 -24.77
N HIS A 324 -9.52 6.13 -23.91
CA HIS A 324 -8.21 6.75 -24.14
C HIS A 324 -7.07 5.76 -23.88
N VAL A 325 -7.24 4.50 -24.37
CA VAL A 325 -6.32 3.38 -24.08
C VAL A 325 -4.88 3.71 -24.50
N LYS A 326 -4.70 4.34 -25.66
CA LYS A 326 -3.37 4.71 -26.17
C LYS A 326 -2.69 5.71 -25.23
N GLU A 327 -3.34 6.82 -24.94
CA GLU A 327 -2.81 7.89 -24.10
C GLU A 327 -2.62 7.41 -22.64
N ALA A 328 -3.51 6.56 -22.13
CA ALA A 328 -3.39 5.94 -20.82
C ALA A 328 -2.17 5.01 -20.75
N THR A 329 -1.92 4.22 -21.80
CA THR A 329 -0.76 3.33 -21.92
C THR A 329 0.54 4.14 -21.96
N GLU A 330 0.60 5.21 -22.74
CA GLU A 330 1.77 6.10 -22.81
C GLU A 330 2.04 6.79 -21.46
N LEU A 331 0.98 7.26 -20.78
CA LEU A 331 1.11 7.88 -19.46
C LEU A 331 1.56 6.84 -18.39
N ALA A 332 0.99 5.64 -18.38
CA ALA A 332 1.38 4.60 -17.44
C ALA A 332 2.86 4.20 -17.64
N ALA A 333 3.31 4.04 -18.89
CA ALA A 333 4.70 3.76 -19.23
C ALA A 333 5.63 4.89 -18.76
N TRP A 334 5.26 6.15 -18.98
CA TRP A 334 6.05 7.30 -18.56
C TRP A 334 6.14 7.41 -17.04
N LEU A 335 5.00 7.29 -16.31
CA LEU A 335 4.98 7.38 -14.84
C LEU A 335 5.81 6.30 -14.15
N THR A 336 5.97 5.14 -14.80
CA THR A 336 6.70 3.99 -14.26
C THR A 336 8.12 3.84 -14.82
N ALA A 337 8.59 4.78 -15.62
CA ALA A 337 9.95 4.79 -16.13
C ALA A 337 10.97 5.13 -15.01
N PRO A 338 12.24 4.68 -15.13
CA PRO A 338 13.25 4.82 -14.06
C PRO A 338 13.42 6.25 -13.53
N GLU A 339 13.44 7.25 -14.41
CA GLU A 339 13.62 8.65 -14.04
C GLU A 339 12.45 9.15 -13.17
N GLN A 340 11.21 8.83 -13.56
CA GLN A 340 10.02 9.24 -12.85
C GLN A 340 9.91 8.55 -11.49
N GLN A 341 10.27 7.26 -11.42
CA GLN A 341 10.32 6.54 -10.15
C GLN A 341 11.41 7.09 -9.22
N ALA A 342 12.58 7.49 -9.74
CA ALA A 342 13.61 8.15 -8.93
C ALA A 342 13.12 9.48 -8.34
N LYS A 343 12.45 10.31 -9.14
CA LYS A 343 11.82 11.57 -8.69
C LYS A 343 10.73 11.31 -7.64
N LEU A 344 9.93 10.27 -7.86
CA LEU A 344 8.86 9.89 -6.93
C LEU A 344 9.43 9.48 -5.56
N PHE A 345 10.52 8.71 -5.55
CA PHE A 345 11.20 8.35 -4.30
C PHE A 345 11.77 9.58 -3.58
N GLU A 346 12.48 10.44 -4.29
CA GLU A 346 13.04 11.67 -3.71
C GLU A 346 11.96 12.53 -3.03
N LYS A 347 10.79 12.64 -3.65
CA LYS A 347 9.72 13.53 -3.20
C LYS A 347 8.75 12.88 -2.20
N ARG A 348 8.53 11.56 -2.30
CA ARG A 348 7.44 10.88 -1.58
C ARG A 348 7.84 9.59 -0.87
N GLY A 349 9.03 9.06 -1.13
CA GLY A 349 9.52 7.86 -0.48
C GLY A 349 9.07 6.53 -1.12
N SER A 350 8.34 6.54 -2.26
CA SER A 350 7.98 5.32 -3.00
C SER A 350 9.21 4.77 -3.70
N PHE A 351 9.78 3.66 -3.19
CA PHE A 351 11.07 3.16 -3.67
C PHE A 351 10.96 2.50 -5.05
N PRO A 352 11.86 2.83 -5.99
CA PRO A 352 11.74 2.39 -7.38
C PRO A 352 11.69 0.87 -7.56
N SER A 353 10.81 0.40 -8.43
CA SER A 353 10.83 -0.99 -8.95
C SER A 353 11.82 -1.18 -10.09
N THR A 354 12.55 -0.12 -10.43
CA THR A 354 13.51 -0.04 -11.54
C THR A 354 14.94 0.07 -10.99
N PRO A 355 15.77 -1.00 -11.06
CA PRO A 355 17.12 -1.03 -10.46
C PRO A 355 18.05 0.08 -10.94
N SER A 356 17.94 0.51 -12.20
CA SER A 356 18.76 1.59 -12.76
C SER A 356 18.55 2.94 -12.04
N ALA A 357 17.42 3.11 -11.34
CA ALA A 357 17.18 4.30 -10.52
C ALA A 357 18.01 4.32 -9.22
N TYR A 358 18.47 3.16 -8.71
CA TYR A 358 19.10 3.06 -7.39
C TYR A 358 20.39 3.83 -7.26
N ASP A 359 21.17 3.91 -8.34
CA ASP A 359 22.46 4.60 -8.35
C ASP A 359 22.35 6.08 -8.78
N THR A 360 21.13 6.56 -9.02
CA THR A 360 20.90 7.98 -9.38
C THR A 360 21.10 8.89 -8.16
N PRO A 361 21.53 10.16 -8.35
CA PRO A 361 21.63 11.13 -7.27
C PRO A 361 20.30 11.33 -6.53
N ALA A 362 19.16 11.25 -7.21
CA ALA A 362 17.83 11.37 -6.63
C ALA A 362 17.56 10.30 -5.56
N VAL A 363 17.98 9.05 -5.81
CA VAL A 363 17.85 7.96 -4.84
C VAL A 363 18.98 8.02 -3.80
N GLN A 364 20.23 8.10 -4.22
CA GLN A 364 21.38 8.02 -3.31
C GLN A 364 21.43 9.17 -2.28
N ASN A 365 20.98 10.35 -2.65
CA ASN A 365 21.01 11.54 -1.79
C ASN A 365 19.63 11.85 -1.16
N ALA A 366 18.64 10.98 -1.35
CA ALA A 366 17.30 11.17 -0.81
C ALA A 366 17.34 11.38 0.71
N LYS A 367 16.55 12.33 1.19
CA LYS A 367 16.42 12.70 2.60
C LYS A 367 14.96 12.70 3.00
N ASN A 368 14.71 12.42 4.27
CA ASN A 368 13.39 12.60 4.86
C ASN A 368 13.52 13.45 6.13
N LYS A 369 12.70 14.48 6.27
CA LYS A 369 12.78 15.42 7.40
C LYS A 369 12.56 14.76 8.76
N MET A 370 11.87 13.64 8.81
CA MET A 370 11.60 12.91 10.05
C MET A 370 12.84 12.16 10.53
N THR A 371 13.66 11.65 9.60
CA THR A 371 14.82 10.80 9.86
C THR A 371 16.17 11.54 9.76
N GLY A 372 16.13 12.84 9.46
CA GLY A 372 17.33 13.70 9.44
C GLY A 372 18.34 13.26 8.38
N ASP A 373 19.53 12.84 8.82
CA ASP A 373 20.64 12.48 7.95
C ASP A 373 20.69 11.00 7.53
N ALA A 374 19.68 10.21 7.90
CA ALA A 374 19.63 8.80 7.52
C ALA A 374 19.83 8.59 6.00
N PRO A 375 20.75 7.71 5.57
CA PRO A 375 21.02 7.45 4.17
C PRO A 375 19.96 6.50 3.59
N ILE A 376 18.70 6.96 3.59
CA ILE A 376 17.52 6.13 3.28
C ILE A 376 17.62 5.47 1.90
N GLY A 377 18.15 6.16 0.88
CA GLY A 377 18.34 5.60 -0.44
C GLY A 377 19.26 4.38 -0.43
N LYS A 378 20.37 4.45 0.30
CA LYS A 378 21.33 3.33 0.42
C LYS A 378 20.74 2.15 1.20
N ILE A 379 20.10 2.43 2.34
CA ILE A 379 19.48 1.39 3.18
C ILE A 379 18.43 0.61 2.39
N PHE A 380 17.54 1.31 1.70
CA PHE A 380 16.48 0.65 0.94
C PHE A 380 16.98 0.00 -0.35
N ALA A 381 18.00 0.55 -1.02
CA ALA A 381 18.63 -0.09 -2.18
C ALA A 381 19.26 -1.44 -1.79
N GLU A 382 19.97 -1.50 -0.67
CA GLU A 382 20.56 -2.75 -0.18
C GLU A 382 19.49 -3.76 0.23
N ALA A 383 18.44 -3.31 0.94
CA ALA A 383 17.32 -4.16 1.29
C ALA A 383 16.59 -4.71 0.05
N ALA A 384 16.41 -3.89 -1.01
CA ALA A 384 15.78 -4.34 -2.25
C ALA A 384 16.60 -5.40 -2.99
N LYS A 385 17.93 -5.26 -3.01
CA LYS A 385 18.84 -6.22 -3.64
C LYS A 385 18.86 -7.58 -2.94
N THR A 386 18.62 -7.60 -1.62
CA THR A 386 18.74 -8.80 -0.78
C THR A 386 17.38 -9.38 -0.36
N SER A 387 16.28 -8.75 -0.73
CA SER A 387 14.93 -9.27 -0.48
C SER A 387 14.66 -10.56 -1.27
N PRO A 388 14.04 -11.58 -0.64
CA PRO A 388 13.67 -12.79 -1.35
C PRO A 388 12.57 -12.51 -2.39
N VAL A 389 12.63 -13.23 -3.50
CA VAL A 389 11.54 -13.25 -4.48
C VAL A 389 10.40 -14.08 -3.90
N GLN A 390 9.33 -13.39 -3.48
CA GLN A 390 8.21 -14.01 -2.81
C GLN A 390 7.30 -14.75 -3.79
N VAL A 391 6.89 -15.96 -3.42
CA VAL A 391 5.78 -16.66 -4.08
C VAL A 391 4.48 -16.01 -3.63
N ILE A 392 3.74 -15.42 -4.57
CA ILE A 392 2.43 -14.80 -4.33
C ILE A 392 1.34 -15.56 -5.08
N GLY A 393 0.15 -15.59 -4.50
CA GLY A 393 -1.00 -16.26 -5.08
C GLY A 393 -2.29 -15.43 -5.00
N PRO A 394 -3.36 -15.87 -5.67
CA PRO A 394 -4.59 -15.07 -5.82
C PRO A 394 -5.28 -14.65 -4.52
N LYS A 395 -5.03 -15.36 -3.42
CA LYS A 395 -5.67 -15.09 -2.12
C LYS A 395 -4.68 -14.57 -1.06
N ASP A 396 -3.46 -14.16 -1.45
CA ASP A 396 -2.44 -13.64 -0.53
C ASP A 396 -2.99 -12.57 0.40
N GLN A 397 -3.71 -11.58 -0.17
CA GLN A 397 -4.30 -10.48 0.60
C GLN A 397 -5.34 -10.96 1.61
N ILE A 398 -6.19 -11.91 1.23
CA ILE A 398 -7.22 -12.47 2.10
C ILE A 398 -6.57 -13.20 3.27
N ILE A 399 -5.56 -14.04 2.99
CA ILE A 399 -4.85 -14.80 4.02
C ILE A 399 -4.13 -13.85 4.99
N GLY A 400 -3.36 -12.90 4.46
CA GLY A 400 -2.62 -11.93 5.26
C GLY A 400 -3.52 -11.07 6.14
N SER A 401 -4.61 -10.53 5.59
CA SER A 401 -5.58 -9.74 6.36
C SER A 401 -6.25 -10.55 7.45
N ALA A 402 -6.62 -11.81 7.18
CA ALA A 402 -7.23 -12.65 8.20
C ALA A 402 -6.27 -12.98 9.35
N LEU A 403 -5.00 -13.28 9.06
CA LEU A 403 -3.98 -13.47 10.10
C LEU A 403 -3.83 -12.23 10.99
N ASN A 404 -3.80 -11.05 10.39
CA ASN A 404 -3.61 -9.79 11.11
C ASN A 404 -4.89 -9.36 11.86
N ASP A 405 -5.98 -9.15 11.14
CA ASP A 405 -7.19 -8.46 11.65
C ASP A 405 -8.13 -9.40 12.40
N ASN A 406 -8.19 -10.68 12.02
CA ASN A 406 -9.03 -11.69 12.67
C ASN A 406 -8.25 -12.62 13.62
N GLY A 407 -6.91 -12.55 13.58
CA GLY A 407 -6.03 -13.31 14.44
C GLY A 407 -5.31 -12.42 15.45
N LEU A 408 -4.21 -11.82 15.04
CA LEU A 408 -3.26 -11.11 15.93
C LEU A 408 -3.88 -9.99 16.77
N VAL A 409 -4.86 -9.26 16.22
CA VAL A 409 -5.61 -8.22 16.96
C VAL A 409 -6.36 -8.82 18.16
N LEU A 410 -6.76 -10.10 18.12
CA LEU A 410 -7.43 -10.74 19.24
C LEU A 410 -6.50 -10.96 20.44
N VAL A 411 -5.19 -11.17 20.19
CA VAL A 411 -4.19 -11.31 21.26
C VAL A 411 -4.07 -10.01 22.06
N THR A 412 -4.08 -8.87 21.41
CA THR A 412 -4.07 -7.56 22.09
C THR A 412 -5.35 -7.30 22.91
N LYS A 413 -6.40 -8.10 22.67
CA LYS A 413 -7.68 -8.08 23.42
C LYS A 413 -7.78 -9.19 24.46
N GLY A 414 -6.68 -9.91 24.73
CA GLY A 414 -6.59 -10.92 25.80
C GLY A 414 -6.92 -12.36 25.36
N LYS A 415 -7.03 -12.64 24.06
CA LYS A 415 -7.08 -14.01 23.57
C LYS A 415 -5.71 -14.65 23.58
N SER A 416 -5.63 -15.96 23.85
CA SER A 416 -4.37 -16.67 23.72
C SER A 416 -3.88 -16.74 22.27
N PRO A 417 -2.55 -16.84 22.01
CA PRO A 417 -2.00 -17.02 20.68
C PRO A 417 -2.64 -18.14 19.88
N GLU A 418 -2.89 -19.31 20.50
CA GLU A 418 -3.51 -20.45 19.83
C GLU A 418 -5.00 -20.21 19.49
N GLU A 419 -5.79 -19.57 20.37
CA GLU A 419 -7.18 -19.19 20.05
C GLU A 419 -7.22 -18.19 18.89
N ALA A 420 -6.29 -17.23 18.86
CA ALA A 420 -6.16 -16.23 17.81
C ALA A 420 -5.80 -16.89 16.47
N TRP A 421 -4.84 -17.82 16.46
CA TRP A 421 -4.48 -18.61 15.28
C TRP A 421 -5.66 -19.40 14.73
N ASN A 422 -6.33 -20.15 15.60
CA ASN A 422 -7.48 -20.97 15.19
C ASN A 422 -8.62 -20.13 14.62
N THR A 423 -8.83 -18.92 15.16
CA THR A 423 -9.82 -17.97 14.63
C THR A 423 -9.44 -17.46 13.26
N ALA A 424 -8.17 -17.10 13.06
CA ALA A 424 -7.64 -16.65 11.76
C ALA A 424 -7.78 -17.76 10.72
N VAL A 425 -7.35 -18.99 11.04
CA VAL A 425 -7.44 -20.16 10.15
C VAL A 425 -8.89 -20.41 9.72
N LYS A 426 -9.83 -20.42 10.68
CA LYS A 426 -11.27 -20.57 10.36
C LYS A 426 -11.77 -19.48 9.43
N THR A 427 -11.32 -18.24 9.63
CA THR A 427 -11.71 -17.11 8.77
C THR A 427 -11.15 -17.28 7.36
N ILE A 428 -9.88 -17.70 7.24
CA ILE A 428 -9.24 -17.95 5.95
C ILE A 428 -9.99 -19.05 5.20
N ASP A 429 -10.23 -20.21 5.84
CA ASP A 429 -10.92 -21.33 5.22
C ASP A 429 -12.28 -20.91 4.65
N ASN A 430 -13.09 -20.23 5.46
CA ASN A 430 -14.41 -19.74 5.04
C ASN A 430 -14.35 -18.76 3.84
N ASN A 431 -13.22 -18.09 3.62
CA ASN A 431 -13.03 -17.14 2.53
C ASN A 431 -12.36 -17.79 1.29
N LEU A 432 -11.62 -18.87 1.47
CA LEU A 432 -11.04 -19.64 0.36
C LEU A 432 -12.08 -20.53 -0.34
N ASP A 433 -13.12 -20.97 0.40
CA ASP A 433 -14.19 -21.81 -0.13
C ASP A 433 -15.25 -21.03 -0.93
N LYS A 434 -15.12 -19.69 -1.02
CA LYS A 434 -16.01 -18.80 -1.78
C LYS A 434 -15.40 -18.41 -3.12
#